data_4c4cf2432dd9d98139b225d7f9d17c2f
#
_entry.id   4c4cf2432dd9d98139b225d7f9d17c2f
#
_cell.length_a   1.000
_cell.length_b   1.000
_cell.length_c   1.000
_cell.angle_alpha   90.00
_cell.angle_beta   90.00
_cell.angle_gamma   90.00
#
_symmetry.space_group_name_H-M   'P 1'
#
loop_
_entity.id
_entity.type
_entity.pdbx_description
1 polymer ?
#
loop_
_entity_poly.entity_id
_entity_poly.type
_entity_poly.pdbx_seq_one_letter_code
_entity_poly.pdbx_strand_id
1 'polypeptide(L)'
;MNIGNTVQFIKSFFKFQPDYVRTPAIIQMEAVECGAAALAIILAYYGRIVPLTELRSECGVSRDGSKASNILKAARFYGLEAKGFKKPLEKLTEFKPPYIVFWNFNHFLVVEGFNKKKDYVYLSDPASGRRKITWDEFDKAYTGVVLVMEPGPEFKKGGKKRSTFAAFASRLRTSQNAIAFCLLAGLLLTIPRLAVPAFSKVFVDEILSGEHQEWLRP
;
A
#
# COMPACT_ATOMS: atom_id res chain seq x y z
N MET A 1 -6.95 32.81 21.23
CA MET A 1 -6.08 32.04 20.32
C MET A 1 -4.68 32.60 20.45
N ASN A 2 -3.75 31.85 21.06
CA ASN A 2 -2.47 32.40 21.54
C ASN A 2 -1.46 32.47 20.38
N ILE A 3 -1.13 33.69 19.95
CA ILE A 3 -0.24 33.99 18.81
C ILE A 3 1.14 33.33 19.00
N GLY A 4 1.60 33.18 20.25
CA GLY A 4 2.87 32.53 20.59
C GLY A 4 2.94 31.05 20.13
N ASN A 5 1.86 30.26 20.31
CA ASN A 5 1.80 28.88 19.89
C ASN A 5 1.82 28.76 18.36
N THR A 6 1.20 29.70 17.64
CA THR A 6 1.17 29.68 16.17
C THR A 6 2.56 29.99 15.59
N VAL A 7 3.32 30.92 16.19
CA VAL A 7 4.69 31.23 15.75
C VAL A 7 5.66 30.08 16.06
N GLN A 8 5.49 29.42 17.20
CA GLN A 8 6.33 28.26 17.58
C GLN A 8 6.04 27.05 16.72
N PHE A 9 4.77 26.82 16.36
CA PHE A 9 4.34 25.80 15.42
C PHE A 9 4.91 26.05 14.01
N ILE A 10 4.87 27.28 13.50
CA ILE A 10 5.46 27.64 12.21
C ILE A 10 6.99 27.43 12.23
N LYS A 11 7.67 27.78 13.33
CA LYS A 11 9.12 27.55 13.49
C LYS A 11 9.50 26.07 13.55
N SER A 12 8.62 25.18 14.05
CA SER A 12 8.88 23.73 14.06
C SER A 12 8.90 23.12 12.65
N PHE A 13 8.12 23.68 11.72
CA PHE A 13 8.14 23.24 10.31
C PHE A 13 9.43 23.61 9.56
N PHE A 14 10.18 24.60 10.05
CA PHE A 14 11.40 25.11 9.41
C PHE A 14 12.71 24.67 10.08
N LYS A 15 12.67 23.72 11.04
CA LYS A 15 13.89 23.18 11.66
C LYS A 15 14.59 22.21 10.70
N PHE A 16 15.93 22.23 10.69
CA PHE A 16 16.81 21.39 9.88
C PHE A 16 16.25 19.96 9.70
N GLN A 17 16.12 19.54 8.45
CA GLN A 17 15.31 18.40 8.03
C GLN A 17 16.18 17.34 7.37
N PRO A 18 15.92 16.04 7.57
CA PRO A 18 16.49 15.03 6.70
C PRO A 18 15.98 15.26 5.26
N ASP A 19 16.91 15.24 4.31
CA ASP A 19 16.60 15.45 2.90
C ASP A 19 15.59 14.41 2.37
N TYR A 20 15.49 13.26 3.05
CA TYR A 20 14.65 12.15 2.67
C TYR A 20 14.23 11.28 3.86
N VAL A 21 12.95 10.89 3.92
CA VAL A 21 12.38 9.95 4.88
C VAL A 21 11.74 8.77 4.15
N ARG A 22 11.65 7.63 4.81
CA ARG A 22 11.02 6.46 4.23
C ARG A 22 9.67 6.19 4.90
N THR A 23 8.58 6.33 4.15
CA THR A 23 7.22 6.08 4.64
C THR A 23 6.80 4.61 4.42
N PRO A 24 5.85 4.07 5.18
CA PRO A 24 5.22 2.78 4.86
C PRO A 24 4.50 2.85 3.50
N ALA A 25 4.68 1.84 2.65
CA ALA A 25 3.94 1.74 1.40
C ALA A 25 2.51 1.26 1.68
N ILE A 26 1.51 2.06 1.31
CA ILE A 26 0.10 1.73 1.36
C ILE A 26 -0.48 2.02 -0.01
N ILE A 27 -1.02 0.99 -0.65
CA ILE A 27 -1.60 1.08 -1.99
C ILE A 27 -3.11 1.27 -1.87
N GLN A 28 -3.65 2.20 -2.67
CA GLN A 28 -5.09 2.39 -2.81
C GLN A 28 -5.73 1.17 -3.49
N MET A 29 -6.96 0.87 -3.14
CA MET A 29 -7.73 -0.22 -3.74
C MET A 29 -8.59 0.26 -4.91
N GLU A 30 -9.04 1.51 -4.83
CA GLU A 30 -9.86 2.18 -5.85
C GLU A 30 -9.22 3.51 -6.28
N ALA A 31 -9.45 3.93 -7.52
CA ALA A 31 -8.85 5.15 -8.09
C ALA A 31 -9.17 6.43 -7.29
N VAL A 32 -10.32 6.48 -6.64
CA VAL A 32 -10.82 7.65 -5.88
C VAL A 32 -10.26 7.76 -4.46
N GLU A 33 -9.49 6.76 -4.00
CA GLU A 33 -9.02 6.66 -2.61
C GLU A 33 -7.65 7.32 -2.36
N CYS A 34 -7.03 7.93 -3.36
CA CYS A 34 -5.66 8.45 -3.26
C CYS A 34 -5.46 9.37 -2.04
N GLY A 35 -6.44 10.25 -1.73
CA GLY A 35 -6.37 11.14 -0.58
C GLY A 35 -6.40 10.41 0.76
N ALA A 36 -7.29 9.43 0.93
CA ALA A 36 -7.37 8.59 2.12
C ALA A 36 -6.13 7.72 2.29
N ALA A 37 -5.61 7.15 1.20
CA ALA A 37 -4.40 6.34 1.21
C ALA A 37 -3.14 7.18 1.49
N ALA A 38 -3.05 8.40 0.95
CA ALA A 38 -1.98 9.33 1.28
C ALA A 38 -2.00 9.72 2.78
N LEU A 39 -3.18 9.97 3.37
CA LEU A 39 -3.31 10.19 4.81
C LEU A 39 -2.94 8.94 5.62
N ALA A 40 -3.32 7.73 5.17
CA ALA A 40 -2.92 6.48 5.81
C ALA A 40 -1.39 6.33 5.87
N ILE A 41 -0.68 6.71 4.80
CA ILE A 41 0.80 6.68 4.74
C ILE A 41 1.38 7.62 5.80
N ILE A 42 0.87 8.85 5.92
CA ILE A 42 1.33 9.83 6.93
C ILE A 42 1.06 9.34 8.36
N LEU A 43 -0.16 8.86 8.65
CA LEU A 43 -0.51 8.33 9.97
C LEU A 43 0.37 7.14 10.35
N ALA A 44 0.57 6.21 9.42
CA ALA A 44 1.41 5.03 9.64
C ALA A 44 2.89 5.40 9.82
N TYR A 45 3.39 6.43 9.14
CA TYR A 45 4.74 6.97 9.36
C TYR A 45 4.94 7.46 10.79
N TYR A 46 3.93 8.13 11.37
CA TYR A 46 3.97 8.58 12.76
C TYR A 46 3.59 7.50 13.78
N GLY A 47 3.27 6.27 13.30
CA GLY A 47 3.02 5.13 14.17
C GLY A 47 1.55 4.90 14.52
N ARG A 48 0.61 5.50 13.78
CA ARG A 48 -0.82 5.22 13.90
C ARG A 48 -1.32 4.49 12.66
N ILE A 49 -1.74 3.24 12.82
CA ILE A 49 -2.26 2.42 11.73
C ILE A 49 -3.78 2.45 11.78
N VAL A 50 -4.39 3.03 10.75
CA VAL A 50 -5.84 3.13 10.58
C VAL A 50 -6.22 2.37 9.31
N PRO A 51 -7.29 1.54 9.34
CA PRO A 51 -7.78 0.84 8.16
C PRO A 51 -8.20 1.84 7.06
N LEU A 52 -7.88 1.53 5.80
CA LEU A 52 -8.22 2.41 4.67
C LEU A 52 -9.75 2.60 4.55
N THR A 53 -10.54 1.58 4.88
CA THR A 53 -12.01 1.65 4.91
C THR A 53 -12.54 2.71 5.86
N GLU A 54 -11.92 2.89 7.03
CA GLU A 54 -12.26 3.94 7.99
C GLU A 54 -11.86 5.32 7.45
N LEU A 55 -10.63 5.44 6.92
CA LEU A 55 -10.14 6.70 6.34
C LEU A 55 -10.94 7.16 5.12
N ARG A 56 -11.51 6.24 4.34
CA ARG A 56 -12.45 6.59 3.26
C ARG A 56 -13.63 7.39 3.77
N SER A 57 -14.25 6.92 4.86
CA SER A 57 -15.38 7.60 5.49
C SER A 57 -14.96 8.97 6.03
N GLU A 58 -13.88 9.02 6.81
CA GLU A 58 -13.40 10.26 7.44
C GLU A 58 -12.93 11.31 6.43
N CYS A 59 -12.32 10.91 5.32
CA CYS A 59 -11.93 11.79 4.22
C CYS A 59 -13.09 12.14 3.29
N GLY A 60 -14.31 11.61 3.53
CA GLY A 60 -15.47 11.85 2.70
C GLY A 60 -15.21 11.49 1.24
N VAL A 61 -14.64 10.30 0.99
CA VAL A 61 -14.35 9.82 -0.37
C VAL A 61 -15.65 9.64 -1.13
N SER A 62 -15.79 10.35 -2.23
CA SER A 62 -16.93 10.28 -3.14
C SER A 62 -16.50 9.73 -4.51
N ARG A 63 -17.41 9.73 -5.49
CA ARG A 63 -17.09 9.36 -6.88
C ARG A 63 -16.01 10.25 -7.51
N ASP A 64 -15.88 11.49 -7.01
CA ASP A 64 -14.91 12.49 -7.49
C ASP A 64 -13.63 12.51 -6.62
N GLY A 65 -13.46 11.52 -5.74
CA GLY A 65 -12.35 11.45 -4.79
C GLY A 65 -12.57 12.26 -3.52
N SER A 66 -11.48 12.65 -2.87
CA SER A 66 -11.48 13.44 -1.62
C SER A 66 -11.03 14.86 -1.88
N LYS A 67 -11.67 15.83 -1.23
CA LYS A 67 -11.20 17.22 -1.22
C LYS A 67 -10.04 17.39 -0.23
N ALA A 68 -9.06 18.23 -0.56
CA ALA A 68 -7.93 18.55 0.32
C ALA A 68 -8.37 19.00 1.72
N SER A 69 -9.47 19.77 1.81
CA SER A 69 -10.05 20.20 3.08
C SER A 69 -10.54 19.05 3.94
N ASN A 70 -11.09 17.99 3.33
CA ASN A 70 -11.58 16.81 4.06
C ASN A 70 -10.40 15.98 4.57
N ILE A 71 -9.33 15.83 3.78
CA ILE A 71 -8.10 15.16 4.20
C ILE A 71 -7.51 15.88 5.43
N LEU A 72 -7.48 17.22 5.43
CA LEU A 72 -7.01 18.01 6.57
C LEU A 72 -7.92 17.85 7.81
N LYS A 73 -9.25 17.79 7.62
CA LYS A 73 -10.18 17.54 8.73
C LYS A 73 -9.97 16.15 9.33
N ALA A 74 -9.86 15.13 8.50
CA ALA A 74 -9.57 13.77 8.94
C ALA A 74 -8.22 13.68 9.66
N ALA A 75 -7.17 14.32 9.14
CA ALA A 75 -5.87 14.37 9.80
C ALA A 75 -5.96 14.95 11.22
N ARG A 76 -6.69 16.05 11.40
CA ARG A 76 -6.92 16.67 12.71
C ARG A 76 -7.75 15.79 13.64
N PHE A 77 -8.76 15.09 13.12
CA PHE A 77 -9.55 14.12 13.89
C PHE A 77 -8.66 13.02 14.49
N TYR A 78 -7.61 12.61 13.80
CA TYR A 78 -6.62 11.67 14.31
C TYR A 78 -5.52 12.30 15.18
N GLY A 79 -5.64 13.59 15.52
CA GLY A 79 -4.71 14.30 16.41
C GLY A 79 -3.47 14.85 15.71
N LEU A 80 -3.43 14.90 14.38
CA LEU A 80 -2.38 15.59 13.64
C LEU A 80 -2.68 17.09 13.60
N GLU A 81 -1.65 17.92 13.73
CA GLU A 81 -1.71 19.31 13.34
C GLU A 81 -1.50 19.39 11.83
N ALA A 82 -2.56 19.75 11.09
CA ALA A 82 -2.57 19.70 9.63
C ALA A 82 -2.93 21.05 9.04
N LYS A 83 -2.12 21.52 8.07
CA LYS A 83 -2.32 22.77 7.34
C LYS A 83 -2.10 22.57 5.85
N GLY A 84 -2.93 23.23 5.04
CA GLY A 84 -2.76 23.29 3.59
C GLY A 84 -2.16 24.62 3.18
N PHE A 85 -1.24 24.58 2.21
CA PHE A 85 -0.60 25.77 1.67
C PHE A 85 -0.66 25.71 0.13
N LYS A 86 -0.66 26.90 -0.48
CA LYS A 86 -0.37 27.06 -1.90
C LYS A 86 1.04 27.65 -2.01
N LYS A 87 1.99 26.86 -2.51
CA LYS A 87 3.40 27.22 -2.58
C LYS A 87 4.03 26.80 -3.90
N PRO A 88 4.94 27.61 -4.46
CA PRO A 88 5.71 27.20 -5.63
C PRO A 88 6.67 26.06 -5.26
N LEU A 89 7.15 25.35 -6.28
CA LEU A 89 7.98 24.15 -6.14
C LEU A 89 9.24 24.36 -5.30
N GLU A 90 9.95 25.50 -5.52
CA GLU A 90 11.20 25.81 -4.83
C GLU A 90 11.04 25.89 -3.31
N LYS A 91 9.84 26.29 -2.88
CA LYS A 91 9.50 26.42 -1.46
C LYS A 91 9.07 25.11 -0.79
N LEU A 92 8.88 24.02 -1.54
CA LEU A 92 8.57 22.72 -0.96
C LEU A 92 9.71 22.15 -0.12
N THR A 93 10.94 22.50 -0.46
CA THR A 93 12.12 22.07 0.29
C THR A 93 12.24 22.71 1.68
N GLU A 94 11.43 23.73 1.97
CA GLU A 94 11.34 24.34 3.29
C GLU A 94 10.50 23.50 4.27
N PHE A 95 9.64 22.61 3.74
CA PHE A 95 8.78 21.76 4.56
C PHE A 95 9.45 20.45 4.93
N LYS A 96 9.09 19.97 6.12
CA LYS A 96 9.57 18.69 6.64
C LYS A 96 8.83 17.53 5.98
N PRO A 97 9.54 16.63 5.28
CA PRO A 97 8.90 15.42 4.82
C PRO A 97 8.54 14.48 6.00
N PRO A 98 7.51 13.63 5.86
CA PRO A 98 6.67 13.51 4.68
C PRO A 98 5.50 14.49 4.69
N TYR A 99 5.04 14.88 3.51
CA TYR A 99 3.85 15.70 3.33
C TYR A 99 3.10 15.27 2.05
N ILE A 100 1.81 15.63 1.95
CA ILE A 100 0.97 15.30 0.81
C ILE A 100 0.99 16.45 -0.19
N VAL A 101 1.04 16.14 -1.49
CA VAL A 101 0.86 17.12 -2.57
C VAL A 101 -0.27 16.69 -3.48
N PHE A 102 -0.92 17.71 -4.11
CA PHE A 102 -1.90 17.48 -5.14
C PHE A 102 -1.21 17.46 -6.50
N TRP A 103 -1.44 16.41 -7.26
CA TRP A 103 -0.72 16.01 -8.45
C TRP A 103 -1.64 15.94 -9.67
N ASN A 104 -1.24 16.50 -10.81
CA ASN A 104 -2.00 16.48 -12.06
C ASN A 104 -3.49 16.87 -11.92
N PHE A 105 -3.83 17.70 -10.91
CA PHE A 105 -5.20 18.15 -10.62
C PHE A 105 -6.22 17.04 -10.31
N ASN A 106 -5.79 15.79 -10.14
CA ASN A 106 -6.68 14.65 -9.92
C ASN A 106 -6.17 13.63 -8.90
N HIS A 107 -4.94 13.77 -8.39
CA HIS A 107 -4.31 12.75 -7.56
C HIS A 107 -3.62 13.35 -6.33
N PHE A 108 -3.57 12.59 -5.22
CA PHE A 108 -2.80 12.92 -4.03
C PHE A 108 -1.69 11.89 -3.85
N LEU A 109 -0.48 12.36 -3.62
CA LEU A 109 0.66 11.50 -3.31
C LEU A 109 1.51 12.13 -2.19
N VAL A 110 2.38 11.31 -1.60
CA VAL A 110 3.24 11.72 -0.49
C VAL A 110 4.65 11.97 -0.99
N VAL A 111 5.18 13.15 -0.67
CA VAL A 111 6.59 13.47 -0.88
C VAL A 111 7.38 12.96 0.32
N GLU A 112 8.34 12.07 0.06
CA GLU A 112 9.26 11.53 1.06
C GLU A 112 10.52 12.41 1.23
N GLY A 113 10.78 13.31 0.29
CA GLY A 113 11.90 14.25 0.32
C GLY A 113 12.61 14.39 -1.02
N PHE A 114 13.80 14.99 -0.96
CA PHE A 114 14.61 15.34 -2.13
C PHE A 114 16.03 14.76 -1.97
N ASN A 115 16.76 14.59 -3.06
CA ASN A 115 18.19 14.32 -2.96
C ASN A 115 18.95 15.64 -2.64
N LYS A 116 20.18 15.52 -2.14
CA LYS A 116 21.01 16.67 -1.74
C LYS A 116 21.23 17.71 -2.84
N LYS A 117 21.27 17.26 -4.12
CA LYS A 117 21.42 18.15 -5.28
C LYS A 117 20.10 18.67 -5.81
N LYS A 118 18.96 18.23 -5.25
CA LYS A 118 17.60 18.55 -5.72
C LYS A 118 17.30 18.14 -7.18
N ASP A 119 18.03 17.15 -7.70
CA ASP A 119 17.78 16.64 -9.06
C ASP A 119 16.60 15.67 -9.09
N TYR A 120 16.30 15.06 -7.93
CA TYR A 120 15.31 14.01 -7.80
C TYR A 120 14.40 14.21 -6.60
N VAL A 121 13.14 13.82 -6.77
CA VAL A 121 12.10 13.78 -5.74
C VAL A 121 11.73 12.33 -5.44
N TYR A 122 11.69 11.99 -4.17
CA TYR A 122 11.25 10.67 -3.70
C TYR A 122 9.79 10.75 -3.31
N LEU A 123 8.99 9.86 -3.88
CA LEU A 123 7.54 9.84 -3.73
C LEU A 123 7.06 8.49 -3.22
N SER A 124 6.06 8.51 -2.36
CA SER A 124 5.22 7.36 -2.04
C SER A 124 3.85 7.61 -2.63
N ASP A 125 3.60 6.96 -3.76
CA ASP A 125 2.39 7.12 -4.54
C ASP A 125 1.39 6.01 -4.17
N PRO A 126 0.19 6.35 -3.68
CA PRO A 126 -0.83 5.36 -3.38
C PRO A 126 -1.25 4.49 -4.58
N ALA A 127 -1.11 4.97 -5.81
CA ALA A 127 -1.50 4.21 -7.00
C ALA A 127 -0.42 3.23 -7.48
N SER A 128 0.86 3.63 -7.40
CA SER A 128 1.97 2.89 -8.00
C SER A 128 3.07 2.45 -7.01
N GLY A 129 2.95 2.86 -5.75
CA GLY A 129 3.96 2.61 -4.73
C GLY A 129 5.07 3.66 -4.75
N ARG A 130 6.26 3.26 -4.28
CA ARG A 130 7.38 4.18 -4.25
C ARG A 130 7.99 4.39 -5.62
N ARG A 131 8.26 5.65 -5.93
CA ARG A 131 8.98 6.03 -7.15
C ARG A 131 9.91 7.21 -6.92
N LYS A 132 10.88 7.33 -7.78
CA LYS A 132 11.83 8.43 -7.86
C LYS A 132 11.65 9.09 -9.21
N ILE A 133 11.43 10.39 -9.22
CA ILE A 133 11.28 11.18 -10.45
C ILE A 133 12.23 12.34 -10.48
N THR A 134 12.46 12.92 -11.66
CA THR A 134 13.28 14.11 -11.80
C THR A 134 12.55 15.36 -11.30
N TRP A 135 13.32 16.39 -10.96
CA TRP A 135 12.76 17.68 -10.56
C TRP A 135 11.84 18.27 -11.63
N ASP A 136 12.25 18.19 -12.92
CA ASP A 136 11.48 18.73 -14.04
C ASP A 136 10.16 17.96 -14.26
N GLU A 137 10.18 16.65 -14.05
CA GLU A 137 8.95 15.83 -14.11
C GLU A 137 8.01 16.19 -12.97
N PHE A 138 8.56 16.44 -11.80
CA PHE A 138 7.78 16.85 -10.64
C PHE A 138 7.15 18.24 -10.86
N ASP A 139 7.90 19.19 -11.41
CA ASP A 139 7.41 20.56 -11.68
C ASP A 139 6.22 20.58 -12.63
N LYS A 140 6.29 19.79 -13.71
CA LYS A 140 5.22 19.73 -14.74
C LYS A 140 3.88 19.23 -14.18
N ALA A 141 3.89 18.44 -13.12
CA ALA A 141 2.70 17.79 -12.58
C ALA A 141 2.27 18.34 -11.22
N TYR A 142 3.12 19.09 -10.52
CA TYR A 142 2.81 19.70 -9.26
C TYR A 142 1.84 20.88 -9.42
N THR A 143 0.73 20.87 -8.68
CA THR A 143 -0.34 21.86 -8.81
C THR A 143 -0.20 23.10 -7.91
N GLY A 144 0.85 23.17 -7.12
CA GLY A 144 1.05 24.22 -6.14
C GLY A 144 0.44 23.96 -4.76
N VAL A 145 -0.34 22.87 -4.58
CA VAL A 145 -1.02 22.55 -3.32
C VAL A 145 -0.22 21.54 -2.53
N VAL A 146 0.09 21.89 -1.27
CA VAL A 146 0.77 21.03 -0.30
C VAL A 146 0.00 20.96 1.02
N LEU A 147 -0.13 19.75 1.58
CA LEU A 147 -0.75 19.49 2.87
C LEU A 147 0.34 18.98 3.82
N VAL A 148 0.68 19.78 4.80
CA VAL A 148 1.72 19.49 5.79
C VAL A 148 1.06 19.05 7.09
N MET A 149 1.58 17.97 7.69
CA MET A 149 0.99 17.35 8.86
C MET A 149 2.09 16.90 9.82
N GLU A 150 1.91 17.21 11.11
CA GLU A 150 2.80 16.76 12.18
C GLU A 150 1.97 16.24 13.36
N PRO A 151 2.51 15.35 14.19
CA PRO A 151 1.83 14.92 15.41
C PRO A 151 1.55 16.09 16.34
N GLY A 152 0.28 16.31 16.66
CA GLY A 152 -0.13 17.25 17.68
C GLY A 152 -0.09 16.63 19.09
N PRO A 153 -0.40 17.44 20.14
CA PRO A 153 -0.38 16.95 21.53
C PRO A 153 -1.39 15.83 21.80
N GLU A 154 -2.47 15.76 21.03
CA GLU A 154 -3.52 14.72 21.16
C GLU A 154 -3.25 13.49 20.28
N PHE A 155 -2.15 13.48 19.53
CA PHE A 155 -1.83 12.36 18.64
C PHE A 155 -1.48 11.10 19.44
N LYS A 156 -2.24 10.03 19.21
CA LYS A 156 -2.03 8.73 19.86
C LYS A 156 -1.53 7.71 18.84
N LYS A 157 -0.34 7.15 19.09
CA LYS A 157 0.15 5.98 18.34
C LYS A 157 -0.74 4.78 18.64
N GLY A 158 -0.91 3.89 17.65
CA GLY A 158 -1.74 2.69 17.85
C GLY A 158 -2.19 2.08 16.55
N GLY A 159 -3.09 1.10 16.68
CA GLY A 159 -3.54 0.29 15.56
C GLY A 159 -2.60 -0.89 15.29
N LYS A 160 -3.13 -1.95 14.68
CA LYS A 160 -2.34 -3.13 14.30
C LYS A 160 -2.40 -3.30 12.79
N LYS A 161 -1.25 -3.49 12.16
CA LYS A 161 -1.19 -3.92 10.76
C LYS A 161 -1.87 -5.29 10.66
N ARG A 162 -2.92 -5.39 9.84
CA ARG A 162 -3.57 -6.68 9.59
C ARG A 162 -2.53 -7.64 9.02
N SER A 163 -2.30 -8.75 9.71
CA SER A 163 -1.44 -9.80 9.21
C SER A 163 -2.12 -10.43 7.98
N THR A 164 -1.46 -10.38 6.83
CA THR A 164 -1.91 -11.05 5.60
C THR A 164 -2.05 -12.55 5.83
N PHE A 165 -1.19 -13.13 6.66
CA PHE A 165 -1.24 -14.53 7.02
C PHE A 165 -2.49 -14.89 7.84
N ALA A 166 -2.86 -14.05 8.81
CA ALA A 166 -4.07 -14.24 9.61
C ALA A 166 -5.34 -14.11 8.75
N ALA A 167 -5.36 -13.14 7.82
CA ALA A 167 -6.46 -12.97 6.88
C ALA A 167 -6.58 -14.17 5.92
N PHE A 168 -5.46 -14.70 5.44
CA PHE A 168 -5.43 -15.91 4.61
C PHE A 168 -5.89 -17.13 5.40
N ALA A 169 -5.38 -17.35 6.62
CA ALA A 169 -5.77 -18.45 7.48
C ALA A 169 -7.27 -18.43 7.82
N SER A 170 -7.85 -17.26 8.04
CA SER A 170 -9.30 -17.14 8.29
C SER A 170 -10.14 -17.54 7.06
N ARG A 171 -9.70 -17.18 5.85
CA ARG A 171 -10.37 -17.60 4.59
C ARG A 171 -10.24 -19.10 4.35
N LEU A 172 -9.06 -19.69 4.63
CA LEU A 172 -8.88 -21.12 4.54
C LEU A 172 -9.82 -21.88 5.50
N ARG A 173 -9.98 -21.40 6.72
CA ARG A 173 -10.92 -22.00 7.68
C ARG A 173 -12.37 -21.97 7.21
N THR A 174 -12.79 -20.90 6.53
CA THR A 174 -14.15 -20.80 5.98
C THR A 174 -14.38 -21.78 4.84
N SER A 175 -13.33 -22.16 4.10
CA SER A 175 -13.40 -23.04 2.92
C SER A 175 -12.81 -24.42 3.16
N GLN A 176 -12.67 -24.86 4.44
CA GLN A 176 -11.98 -26.11 4.78
C GLN A 176 -12.57 -27.34 4.09
N ASN A 177 -13.91 -27.41 3.93
CA ASN A 177 -14.57 -28.52 3.27
C ASN A 177 -14.23 -28.61 1.77
N ALA A 178 -14.16 -27.47 1.07
CA ALA A 178 -13.75 -27.40 -0.32
C ALA A 178 -12.28 -27.81 -0.49
N ILE A 179 -11.41 -27.37 0.43
CA ILE A 179 -9.98 -27.74 0.44
C ILE A 179 -9.84 -29.25 0.68
N ALA A 180 -10.55 -29.80 1.67
CA ALA A 180 -10.54 -31.23 1.95
C ALA A 180 -11.00 -32.05 0.75
N PHE A 181 -12.06 -31.60 0.07
CA PHE A 181 -12.55 -32.25 -1.16
C PHE A 181 -11.49 -32.19 -2.26
N CYS A 182 -10.86 -31.06 -2.52
CA CYS A 182 -9.80 -30.93 -3.53
C CYS A 182 -8.58 -31.82 -3.21
N LEU A 183 -8.19 -31.91 -1.95
CA LEU A 183 -7.08 -32.78 -1.52
C LEU A 183 -7.42 -34.25 -1.71
N LEU A 184 -8.64 -34.67 -1.32
CA LEU A 184 -9.10 -36.05 -1.50
C LEU A 184 -9.20 -36.42 -2.97
N ALA A 185 -9.79 -35.55 -3.79
CA ALA A 185 -9.89 -35.77 -5.24
C ALA A 185 -8.50 -35.86 -5.89
N GLY A 186 -7.58 -34.99 -5.51
CA GLY A 186 -6.18 -35.02 -5.97
C GLY A 186 -5.46 -36.31 -5.58
N LEU A 187 -5.68 -36.78 -4.36
CA LEU A 187 -5.12 -38.04 -3.88
C LEU A 187 -5.68 -39.22 -4.68
N LEU A 188 -7.01 -39.28 -4.87
CA LEU A 188 -7.65 -40.34 -5.65
C LEU A 188 -7.18 -40.38 -7.11
N LEU A 189 -6.93 -39.19 -7.72
CA LEU A 189 -6.38 -39.11 -9.08
C LEU A 189 -4.92 -39.57 -9.18
N THR A 190 -4.19 -39.55 -8.08
CA THR A 190 -2.79 -40.00 -8.06
C THR A 190 -2.67 -41.52 -8.24
N ILE A 191 -3.65 -42.30 -7.74
CA ILE A 191 -3.65 -43.76 -7.84
C ILE A 191 -3.63 -44.23 -9.30
N PRO A 192 -4.55 -43.83 -10.19
CA PRO A 192 -4.49 -44.21 -11.61
C PRO A 192 -3.22 -43.71 -12.30
N ARG A 193 -2.75 -42.52 -11.96
CA ARG A 193 -1.52 -41.96 -12.55
C ARG A 193 -0.27 -42.78 -12.24
N LEU A 194 -0.21 -43.43 -11.09
CA LEU A 194 0.88 -44.35 -10.76
C LEU A 194 0.65 -45.76 -11.33
N ALA A 195 -0.60 -46.23 -11.37
CA ALA A 195 -0.95 -47.54 -11.85
C ALA A 195 -0.71 -47.70 -13.36
N VAL A 196 -1.12 -46.73 -14.19
CA VAL A 196 -0.99 -46.80 -15.64
C VAL A 196 0.45 -47.02 -16.11
N PRO A 197 1.46 -46.24 -15.67
CA PRO A 197 2.85 -46.48 -16.05
C PRO A 197 3.39 -47.83 -15.55
N ALA A 198 2.97 -48.24 -14.34
CA ALA A 198 3.39 -49.52 -13.78
C ALA A 198 2.86 -50.69 -14.63
N PHE A 199 1.57 -50.66 -14.96
CA PHE A 199 0.98 -51.69 -15.87
C PHE A 199 1.57 -51.64 -17.27
N SER A 200 1.82 -50.43 -17.81
CA SER A 200 2.48 -50.28 -19.12
C SER A 200 3.88 -50.91 -19.12
N LYS A 201 4.63 -50.72 -18.04
CA LYS A 201 5.96 -51.30 -17.91
C LYS A 201 5.89 -52.82 -17.86
N VAL A 202 5.03 -53.36 -17.00
CA VAL A 202 4.82 -54.83 -16.91
C VAL A 202 4.37 -55.40 -18.27
N PHE A 203 3.44 -54.74 -18.95
CA PHE A 203 2.98 -55.19 -20.27
C PHE A 203 4.12 -55.22 -21.31
N VAL A 204 4.95 -54.20 -21.36
CA VAL A 204 6.08 -54.16 -22.29
C VAL A 204 7.17 -55.17 -21.93
N ASP A 205 7.54 -55.23 -20.66
CA ASP A 205 8.67 -56.04 -20.20
C ASP A 205 8.30 -57.56 -20.19
N GLU A 206 7.11 -57.93 -19.68
CA GLU A 206 6.72 -59.30 -19.48
C GLU A 206 6.02 -59.92 -20.69
N ILE A 207 5.15 -59.15 -21.38
CA ILE A 207 4.32 -59.68 -22.46
C ILE A 207 4.95 -59.44 -23.84
N LEU A 208 5.44 -58.22 -24.13
CA LEU A 208 6.00 -57.93 -25.44
C LEU A 208 7.46 -58.38 -25.61
N SER A 209 8.28 -58.23 -24.55
CA SER A 209 9.71 -58.57 -24.59
C SER A 209 10.04 -59.88 -23.88
N GLY A 210 9.14 -60.40 -23.06
CA GLY A 210 9.33 -61.61 -22.26
C GLY A 210 8.74 -62.89 -22.82
N GLU A 211 8.83 -63.97 -22.03
CA GLU A 211 8.44 -65.31 -22.40
C GLU A 211 6.91 -65.61 -22.31
N HIS A 212 6.09 -64.65 -21.87
CA HIS A 212 4.66 -64.86 -21.56
C HIS A 212 3.71 -64.43 -22.71
N GLN A 213 4.07 -64.63 -23.95
CA GLN A 213 3.18 -64.37 -25.11
C GLN A 213 1.88 -65.18 -25.12
N GLU A 214 1.83 -66.21 -24.36
CA GLU A 214 0.60 -67.06 -24.17
C GLU A 214 -0.53 -66.25 -23.48
N TRP A 215 -0.25 -65.18 -22.72
CA TRP A 215 -1.28 -64.37 -22.11
C TRP A 215 -2.05 -63.49 -23.11
N LEU A 216 -1.56 -63.38 -24.34
CA LEU A 216 -2.23 -62.65 -25.43
C LEU A 216 -3.20 -63.51 -26.21
N ARG A 217 -3.27 -64.81 -25.91
CA ARG A 217 -4.22 -65.73 -26.59
C ARG A 217 -5.55 -65.74 -25.84
N PRO A 218 -6.70 -65.52 -26.52
CA PRO A 218 -8.02 -65.60 -25.93
C PRO A 218 -8.37 -67.04 -25.49
#